data_6ad8939d2ba2408e832d05fa0f4e9208
#
_entry.id   6ad8939d2ba2408e832d05fa0f4e9208
#
_cell.length_a   1.000
_cell.length_b   1.000
_cell.length_c   1.000
_cell.angle_alpha   90.00
_cell.angle_beta   90.00
_cell.angle_gamma   90.00
#
_symmetry.space_group_name_H-M   'P 1'
#
loop_
_entity.id
_entity.type
_entity.pdbx_description
1 polymer ?
#
loop_
_entity_poly.entity_id
_entity_poly.type
_entity_poly.pdbx_seq_one_letter_code
_entity_poly.pdbx_strand_id
1 'polypeptide(L)'
;MGEYKVLGMMSGTSLDGLDMALCHFSKKKEKWDFSIEKTKAISYDATWKDRLKHAIHLSDEDHSILDQEYGIWLGEQAKLFIEEAQIEVDFIASHGHTSHHRPEEGFTFQLGHGQLLANTSGYKVICDFRTKDVKLGGQGAPLVPIGDHLLFGEYDFCLNLGGISNVSFVVDGNRKALDIGMANMPLNYLTQKINLEYDENGQLARTGNLIPELKTALNNLEYYKLPHPKSTGYEWFLQDVVPLIEKSEASIPDLLHTITHHNCEQIALEIDKFRSKSNNTMLVTGGGAFNSFFVDTLKQKLGNSLTLKIPSKTLIAFKEALVFALMGVLREENKTNIFASVTGASQDSSSGKVFLSES
;
A
#
# COMPACT_ATOMS: atom_id res chain seq x y z
N MET A 1 22.54 -8.30 -19.24
CA MET A 1 21.46 -7.43 -18.77
C MET A 1 20.48 -8.36 -18.10
N GLY A 2 20.17 -8.15 -16.83
CA GLY A 2 19.25 -9.03 -16.12
C GLY A 2 17.81 -8.79 -16.61
N GLU A 3 17.20 -9.84 -17.09
CA GLU A 3 15.74 -9.93 -17.25
C GLU A 3 15.24 -10.86 -16.17
N TYR A 4 14.12 -10.53 -15.54
CA TYR A 4 13.53 -11.32 -14.46
C TYR A 4 12.04 -11.48 -14.67
N LYS A 5 11.56 -12.70 -14.49
CA LYS A 5 10.12 -13.01 -14.38
C LYS A 5 9.84 -13.42 -12.94
N VAL A 6 9.07 -12.63 -12.25
CA VAL A 6 8.85 -12.76 -10.80
C VAL A 6 7.37 -12.79 -10.49
N LEU A 7 6.97 -13.72 -9.64
CA LEU A 7 5.65 -13.67 -9.02
C LEU A 7 5.72 -12.81 -7.75
N GLY A 8 5.12 -11.64 -7.78
CA GLY A 8 4.91 -10.81 -6.59
C GLY A 8 3.62 -11.19 -5.87
N MET A 9 3.69 -11.32 -4.56
CA MET A 9 2.56 -11.70 -3.72
C MET A 9 2.40 -10.69 -2.57
N MET A 10 1.18 -10.17 -2.39
CA MET A 10 0.85 -9.20 -1.35
C MET A 10 -0.43 -9.58 -0.62
N SER A 11 -0.39 -9.60 0.70
CA SER A 11 -1.54 -9.68 1.58
C SER A 11 -1.54 -8.49 2.53
N GLY A 12 -2.54 -7.63 2.38
CA GLY A 12 -2.72 -6.44 3.20
C GLY A 12 -3.48 -6.70 4.50
N THR A 13 -3.34 -5.77 5.45
CA THR A 13 -4.09 -5.81 6.73
C THR A 13 -5.58 -5.53 6.58
N SER A 14 -6.05 -5.14 5.40
CA SER A 14 -7.48 -5.03 5.06
C SER A 14 -8.20 -6.39 5.07
N LEU A 15 -7.47 -7.51 5.02
CA LEU A 15 -8.01 -8.87 4.99
C LEU A 15 -8.91 -9.17 3.78
N ASP A 16 -8.72 -8.44 2.67
CA ASP A 16 -9.50 -8.65 1.45
C ASP A 16 -9.09 -9.94 0.73
N GLY A 17 -7.79 -10.26 0.77
CA GLY A 17 -7.26 -11.44 0.12
C GLY A 17 -5.76 -11.39 -0.16
N LEU A 18 -5.37 -12.25 -1.08
CA LEU A 18 -4.01 -12.36 -1.62
C LEU A 18 -3.99 -11.83 -3.05
N ASP A 19 -3.20 -10.79 -3.28
CA ASP A 19 -2.92 -10.27 -4.62
C ASP A 19 -1.64 -10.89 -5.17
N MET A 20 -1.74 -11.42 -6.39
CA MET A 20 -0.62 -12.02 -7.12
C MET A 20 -0.44 -11.34 -8.47
N ALA A 21 0.78 -10.92 -8.77
CA ALA A 21 1.15 -10.31 -10.04
C ALA A 21 2.39 -11.00 -10.63
N LEU A 22 2.24 -11.56 -11.81
CA LEU A 22 3.32 -12.08 -12.62
C LEU A 22 3.96 -10.93 -13.39
N CYS A 23 5.17 -10.57 -13.00
CA CYS A 23 5.86 -9.37 -13.47
C CYS A 23 7.11 -9.74 -14.26
N HIS A 24 7.31 -9.09 -15.37
CA HIS A 24 8.56 -9.12 -16.11
C HIS A 24 9.31 -7.81 -15.90
N PHE A 25 10.58 -7.89 -15.52
CA PHE A 25 11.47 -6.75 -15.34
C PHE A 25 12.65 -6.84 -16.30
N SER A 26 12.99 -5.71 -16.90
CA SER A 26 14.22 -5.57 -17.68
C SER A 26 14.91 -4.26 -17.34
N LYS A 27 16.24 -4.22 -17.43
CA LYS A 27 17.01 -3.02 -17.15
C LYS A 27 17.76 -2.53 -18.39
N LYS A 28 17.43 -1.32 -18.83
CA LYS A 28 18.09 -0.67 -19.97
C LYS A 28 18.77 0.64 -19.50
N LYS A 29 20.07 0.77 -19.68
CA LYS A 29 20.81 2.00 -19.31
C LYS A 29 20.48 2.51 -17.90
N GLU A 30 20.55 1.64 -16.91
CA GLU A 30 20.27 1.93 -15.49
C GLU A 30 18.79 2.21 -15.16
N LYS A 31 17.88 2.25 -16.14
CA LYS A 31 16.44 2.41 -15.93
C LYS A 31 15.74 1.06 -15.97
N TRP A 32 14.90 0.80 -14.97
CA TRP A 32 14.01 -0.35 -14.94
C TRP A 32 12.83 -0.12 -15.87
N ASP A 33 12.48 -1.16 -16.61
CA ASP A 33 11.25 -1.31 -17.38
C ASP A 33 10.49 -2.52 -16.84
N PHE A 34 9.18 -2.51 -16.90
CA PHE A 34 8.35 -3.58 -16.37
C PHE A 34 7.08 -3.81 -17.18
N SER A 35 6.58 -5.04 -17.12
CA SER A 35 5.20 -5.37 -17.51
C SER A 35 4.57 -6.28 -16.46
N ILE A 36 3.26 -6.12 -16.25
CA ILE A 36 2.44 -7.08 -15.49
C ILE A 36 1.78 -7.99 -16.53
N GLU A 37 2.22 -9.23 -16.59
CA GLU A 37 1.78 -10.19 -17.61
C GLU A 37 0.46 -10.86 -17.24
N LYS A 38 0.28 -11.19 -15.95
CA LYS A 38 -0.93 -11.83 -15.44
C LYS A 38 -1.14 -11.46 -13.98
N THR A 39 -2.40 -11.37 -13.57
CA THR A 39 -2.76 -11.07 -12.18
C THR A 39 -3.87 -11.98 -11.69
N LYS A 40 -3.90 -12.22 -10.37
CA LYS A 40 -4.98 -12.94 -9.70
C LYS A 40 -5.15 -12.38 -8.30
N ALA A 41 -6.36 -12.03 -7.93
CA ALA A 41 -6.74 -11.73 -6.56
C ALA A 41 -7.53 -12.92 -6.03
N ILE A 42 -7.19 -13.40 -4.84
CA ILE A 42 -7.86 -14.51 -4.16
C ILE A 42 -8.42 -13.98 -2.85
N SER A 43 -9.74 -13.87 -2.76
CA SER A 43 -10.39 -13.47 -1.51
C SER A 43 -10.21 -14.53 -0.44
N TYR A 44 -9.93 -14.11 0.79
CA TYR A 44 -9.93 -15.03 1.93
C TYR A 44 -11.35 -15.50 2.23
N ASP A 45 -11.50 -16.78 2.54
CA ASP A 45 -12.71 -17.29 3.16
C ASP A 45 -12.85 -16.79 4.62
N ALA A 46 -13.98 -17.10 5.24
CA ALA A 46 -14.25 -16.68 6.61
C ALA A 46 -13.22 -17.23 7.61
N THR A 47 -12.71 -18.44 7.37
CA THR A 47 -11.72 -19.10 8.22
C THR A 47 -10.38 -18.37 8.17
N TRP A 48 -9.86 -18.10 6.97
CA TRP A 48 -8.61 -17.37 6.82
C TRP A 48 -8.72 -15.95 7.33
N LYS A 49 -9.84 -15.24 7.07
CA LYS A 49 -10.07 -13.90 7.61
C LYS A 49 -10.01 -13.88 9.13
N ASP A 50 -10.68 -14.82 9.79
CA ASP A 50 -10.72 -14.90 11.24
C ASP A 50 -9.34 -15.20 11.83
N ARG A 51 -8.65 -16.20 11.28
CA ARG A 51 -7.31 -16.61 11.72
C ARG A 51 -6.27 -15.51 11.59
N LEU A 52 -6.22 -14.84 10.43
CA LEU A 52 -5.27 -13.75 10.18
C LEU A 52 -5.58 -12.53 11.05
N LYS A 53 -6.87 -12.19 11.23
CA LYS A 53 -7.31 -11.09 12.08
C LYS A 53 -6.89 -11.27 13.55
N HIS A 54 -6.97 -12.49 14.07
CA HIS A 54 -6.69 -12.80 15.48
C HIS A 54 -5.26 -13.27 15.72
N ALA A 55 -4.42 -13.31 14.69
CA ALA A 55 -3.03 -13.77 14.78
C ALA A 55 -2.21 -13.04 15.86
N ILE A 56 -2.48 -11.75 16.09
CA ILE A 56 -1.80 -10.93 17.10
C ILE A 56 -2.07 -11.39 18.55
N HIS A 57 -3.12 -12.16 18.77
CA HIS A 57 -3.54 -12.63 20.10
C HIS A 57 -3.16 -14.09 20.39
N LEU A 58 -2.53 -14.78 19.45
CA LEU A 58 -2.13 -16.17 19.58
C LEU A 58 -0.93 -16.32 20.51
N SER A 59 -0.81 -17.52 21.12
CA SER A 59 0.44 -17.94 21.76
C SER A 59 1.57 -18.04 20.72
N ASP A 60 2.81 -18.02 21.17
CA ASP A 60 3.97 -18.18 20.27
C ASP A 60 3.90 -19.51 19.49
N GLU A 61 3.42 -20.59 20.13
CA GLU A 61 3.24 -21.90 19.51
C GLU A 61 2.17 -21.88 18.42
N ASP A 62 0.96 -21.38 18.74
CA ASP A 62 -0.16 -21.29 17.78
C ASP A 62 0.16 -20.33 16.64
N HIS A 63 0.86 -19.22 16.94
CA HIS A 63 1.32 -18.28 15.93
C HIS A 63 2.33 -18.92 14.98
N SER A 64 3.25 -19.74 15.48
CA SER A 64 4.19 -20.50 14.65
C SER A 64 3.49 -21.54 13.78
N ILE A 65 2.46 -22.20 14.30
CA ILE A 65 1.63 -23.13 13.52
C ILE A 65 0.91 -22.37 12.40
N LEU A 66 0.29 -21.23 12.72
CA LEU A 66 -0.39 -20.39 11.72
C LEU A 66 0.57 -19.90 10.62
N ASP A 67 1.78 -19.49 11.00
CA ASP A 67 2.83 -19.07 10.06
C ASP A 67 3.17 -20.18 9.06
N GLN A 68 3.33 -21.42 9.56
CA GLN A 68 3.62 -22.59 8.73
C GLN A 68 2.46 -22.92 7.79
N GLU A 69 1.24 -23.01 8.31
CA GLU A 69 0.05 -23.33 7.51
C GLU A 69 -0.22 -22.25 6.44
N TYR A 70 -0.04 -20.99 6.79
CA TYR A 70 -0.19 -19.90 5.85
C TYR A 70 0.93 -19.90 4.80
N GLY A 71 2.15 -20.26 5.16
CA GLY A 71 3.26 -20.48 4.21
C GLY A 71 2.96 -21.57 3.19
N ILE A 72 2.38 -22.71 3.63
CA ILE A 72 1.94 -23.80 2.75
C ILE A 72 0.83 -23.30 1.82
N TRP A 73 -0.19 -22.65 2.36
CA TRP A 73 -1.31 -22.14 1.56
C TRP A 73 -0.84 -21.15 0.49
N LEU A 74 0.07 -20.21 0.84
CA LEU A 74 0.67 -19.28 -0.12
C LEU A 74 1.43 -20.03 -1.22
N GLY A 75 2.18 -21.08 -0.86
CA GLY A 75 2.89 -21.94 -1.82
C GLY A 75 1.97 -22.64 -2.79
N GLU A 76 0.85 -23.19 -2.32
CA GLU A 76 -0.19 -23.81 -3.15
C GLU A 76 -0.80 -22.80 -4.13
N GLN A 77 -1.18 -21.60 -3.64
CA GLN A 77 -1.75 -20.55 -4.50
C GLN A 77 -0.76 -20.09 -5.57
N ALA A 78 0.51 -19.92 -5.20
CA ALA A 78 1.56 -19.52 -6.12
C ALA A 78 1.77 -20.59 -7.20
N LYS A 79 1.89 -21.87 -6.83
CA LYS A 79 2.06 -22.99 -7.74
C LYS A 79 0.91 -23.07 -8.75
N LEU A 80 -0.32 -23.08 -8.25
CA LEU A 80 -1.52 -23.12 -9.11
C LEU A 80 -1.54 -21.96 -10.09
N PHE A 81 -1.21 -20.75 -9.64
CA PHE A 81 -1.24 -19.56 -10.49
C PHE A 81 -0.15 -19.61 -11.58
N ILE A 82 1.06 -20.06 -11.26
CA ILE A 82 2.16 -20.21 -12.22
C ILE A 82 1.80 -21.28 -13.26
N GLU A 83 1.24 -22.41 -12.83
CA GLU A 83 0.78 -23.49 -13.74
C GLU A 83 -0.35 -23.00 -14.66
N GLU A 84 -1.36 -22.31 -14.13
CA GLU A 84 -2.45 -21.70 -14.91
C GLU A 84 -1.94 -20.61 -15.89
N ALA A 85 -0.88 -19.92 -15.52
CA ALA A 85 -0.27 -18.91 -16.36
C ALA A 85 0.53 -19.48 -17.52
N GLN A 86 1.04 -20.71 -17.37
CA GLN A 86 1.98 -21.37 -18.28
C GLN A 86 3.25 -20.53 -18.52
N ILE A 87 3.72 -19.83 -17.48
CA ILE A 87 4.89 -18.97 -17.51
C ILE A 87 5.82 -19.41 -16.39
N GLU A 88 7.05 -19.76 -16.74
CA GLU A 88 8.10 -19.99 -15.74
C GLU A 88 8.54 -18.69 -15.10
N VAL A 89 8.79 -18.72 -13.78
CA VAL A 89 9.31 -17.62 -13.01
C VAL A 89 10.69 -17.95 -12.44
N ASP A 90 11.54 -16.95 -12.33
CA ASP A 90 12.86 -17.09 -11.71
C ASP A 90 12.75 -17.32 -10.20
N PHE A 91 11.77 -16.65 -9.57
CA PHE A 91 11.46 -16.79 -8.14
C PHE A 91 10.13 -16.12 -7.78
N ILE A 92 9.71 -16.36 -6.53
CA ILE A 92 8.55 -15.73 -5.91
C ILE A 92 9.04 -14.67 -4.90
N ALA A 93 8.44 -13.50 -4.91
CA ALA A 93 8.65 -12.46 -3.90
C ALA A 93 7.38 -12.24 -3.09
N SER A 94 7.38 -12.62 -1.81
CA SER A 94 6.19 -12.58 -0.97
C SER A 94 6.35 -11.57 0.18
N HIS A 95 5.37 -10.68 0.31
CA HIS A 95 5.26 -9.82 1.49
C HIS A 95 4.83 -10.63 2.74
N GLY A 96 4.01 -11.66 2.55
CA GLY A 96 3.31 -12.32 3.64
C GLY A 96 2.16 -11.48 4.19
N HIS A 97 1.66 -11.81 5.38
CA HIS A 97 0.61 -11.06 6.08
C HIS A 97 1.11 -10.53 7.41
N THR A 98 1.04 -9.21 7.62
CA THR A 98 1.55 -8.59 8.85
C THR A 98 0.66 -8.94 10.04
N SER A 99 1.18 -9.73 10.98
CA SER A 99 0.53 -10.05 12.26
C SER A 99 0.99 -9.13 13.38
N HIS A 100 2.27 -8.77 13.41
CA HIS A 100 2.84 -7.90 14.42
C HIS A 100 3.67 -6.78 13.75
N HIS A 101 3.51 -5.57 14.28
CA HIS A 101 4.31 -4.44 13.83
C HIS A 101 4.53 -3.46 15.00
N ARG A 102 5.67 -3.63 15.68
CA ARG A 102 6.10 -2.83 16.83
C ARG A 102 7.55 -2.40 16.64
N PRO A 103 7.81 -1.51 15.65
CA PRO A 103 9.16 -1.09 15.29
C PRO A 103 9.88 -0.40 16.45
N GLU A 104 9.17 0.27 17.35
CA GLU A 104 9.70 0.87 18.59
C GLU A 104 10.28 -0.17 19.55
N GLU A 105 9.79 -1.39 19.50
CA GLU A 105 10.32 -2.56 20.25
C GLU A 105 11.36 -3.34 19.42
N GLY A 106 11.68 -2.88 18.21
CA GLY A 106 12.59 -3.58 17.28
C GLY A 106 11.98 -4.85 16.66
N PHE A 107 10.63 -4.96 16.65
CA PHE A 107 9.93 -6.17 16.25
C PHE A 107 8.89 -5.93 15.15
N THR A 108 8.89 -6.82 14.16
CA THR A 108 7.86 -6.95 13.16
C THR A 108 7.79 -8.40 12.69
N PHE A 109 6.59 -8.88 12.34
CA PHE A 109 6.41 -10.24 11.85
C PHE A 109 5.36 -10.27 10.73
N GLN A 110 5.73 -10.90 9.62
CA GLN A 110 4.85 -11.18 8.51
C GLN A 110 4.71 -12.69 8.39
N LEU A 111 3.47 -13.20 8.58
CA LEU A 111 3.11 -14.61 8.39
C LEU A 111 3.35 -15.04 6.94
N GLY A 112 3.73 -16.29 6.77
CA GLY A 112 4.02 -16.91 5.48
C GLY A 112 5.42 -17.52 5.47
N HIS A 113 5.60 -18.61 6.25
CA HIS A 113 6.88 -19.30 6.46
C HIS A 113 7.64 -19.58 5.16
N GLY A 114 8.71 -18.84 4.91
CA GLY A 114 9.38 -18.77 3.61
C GLY A 114 9.89 -20.12 3.09
N GLN A 115 10.42 -21.02 3.95
CA GLN A 115 10.88 -22.33 3.55
C GLN A 115 9.73 -23.24 3.13
N LEU A 116 8.60 -23.22 3.85
CA LEU A 116 7.43 -24.02 3.50
C LEU A 116 6.78 -23.49 2.21
N LEU A 117 6.72 -22.17 2.03
CA LEU A 117 6.27 -21.55 0.79
C LEU A 117 7.16 -22.03 -0.39
N ALA A 118 8.51 -22.03 -0.21
CA ALA A 118 9.44 -22.48 -1.23
C ALA A 118 9.25 -23.97 -1.56
N ASN A 119 9.17 -24.82 -0.54
CA ASN A 119 9.01 -26.27 -0.72
C ASN A 119 7.67 -26.62 -1.39
N THR A 120 6.58 -25.95 -0.98
CA THR A 120 5.24 -26.22 -1.53
C THR A 120 5.11 -25.71 -2.96
N SER A 121 5.62 -24.53 -3.25
CA SER A 121 5.56 -23.96 -4.61
C SER A 121 6.51 -24.64 -5.58
N GLY A 122 7.64 -25.16 -5.09
CA GLY A 122 8.73 -25.67 -5.91
C GLY A 122 9.68 -24.60 -6.46
N TYR A 123 9.53 -23.34 -6.03
CA TYR A 123 10.32 -22.20 -6.51
C TYR A 123 11.15 -21.57 -5.40
N LYS A 124 12.24 -20.92 -5.78
CA LYS A 124 12.96 -20.01 -4.90
C LYS A 124 12.01 -18.91 -4.41
N VAL A 125 12.10 -18.57 -3.11
CA VAL A 125 11.27 -17.54 -2.47
C VAL A 125 12.13 -16.47 -1.83
N ILE A 126 11.76 -15.23 -2.01
CA ILE A 126 12.32 -14.07 -1.28
C ILE A 126 11.19 -13.43 -0.48
N CYS A 127 11.32 -13.40 0.84
CA CYS A 127 10.31 -12.82 1.75
C CYS A 127 10.98 -12.19 2.97
N ASP A 128 10.22 -11.72 3.96
CA ASP A 128 10.72 -11.00 5.15
C ASP A 128 11.50 -9.73 4.78
N PHE A 129 10.82 -8.80 4.11
CA PHE A 129 11.42 -7.54 3.67
C PHE A 129 11.53 -6.51 4.80
N ARG A 130 10.80 -6.63 5.91
CA ARG A 130 10.69 -5.60 6.93
C ARG A 130 11.66 -5.74 8.11
N THR A 131 11.96 -6.96 8.52
CA THR A 131 12.74 -7.24 9.74
C THR A 131 14.12 -6.59 9.74
N LYS A 132 14.81 -6.55 8.60
CA LYS A 132 16.14 -5.96 8.54
C LYS A 132 16.11 -4.45 8.74
N ASP A 133 15.15 -3.76 8.16
CA ASP A 133 14.97 -2.31 8.33
C ASP A 133 14.66 -1.95 9.80
N VAL A 134 13.75 -2.69 10.43
CA VAL A 134 13.43 -2.52 11.85
C VAL A 134 14.65 -2.75 12.73
N LYS A 135 15.49 -3.75 12.45
CA LYS A 135 16.76 -3.98 13.15
C LYS A 135 17.78 -2.86 12.95
N LEU A 136 17.68 -2.10 11.86
CA LEU A 136 18.49 -0.91 11.61
C LEU A 136 17.89 0.37 12.23
N GLY A 137 16.87 0.23 13.07
CA GLY A 137 16.18 1.33 13.74
C GLY A 137 15.12 2.03 12.88
N GLY A 138 14.80 1.48 11.71
CA GLY A 138 13.75 1.99 10.83
C GLY A 138 12.36 1.52 11.24
N GLN A 139 11.34 2.15 10.66
CA GLN A 139 9.94 1.81 10.90
C GLN A 139 9.50 0.52 10.18
N GLY A 140 10.30 -0.05 9.27
CA GLY A 140 9.89 -1.18 8.45
C GLY A 140 8.76 -0.87 7.45
N ALA A 141 8.35 0.37 7.36
CA ALA A 141 7.30 0.89 6.48
C ALA A 141 7.50 2.40 6.26
N PRO A 142 6.98 2.98 5.14
CA PRO A 142 6.45 2.29 3.96
C PRO A 142 7.56 1.71 3.07
N LEU A 143 7.31 0.59 2.40
CA LEU A 143 8.27 -0.04 1.48
C LEU A 143 8.03 0.29 0.00
N VAL A 144 6.79 0.63 -0.36
CA VAL A 144 6.39 0.96 -1.74
C VAL A 144 7.21 2.10 -2.40
N PRO A 145 7.75 3.10 -1.66
CA PRO A 145 8.51 4.20 -2.25
C PRO A 145 9.75 3.78 -3.06
N ILE A 146 10.32 2.58 -2.88
CA ILE A 146 11.37 2.06 -3.76
C ILE A 146 10.85 1.83 -5.18
N GLY A 147 9.64 1.27 -5.30
CA GLY A 147 8.95 1.12 -6.59
C GLY A 147 8.59 2.46 -7.21
N ASP A 148 8.11 3.40 -6.42
CA ASP A 148 7.82 4.76 -6.87
C ASP A 148 9.06 5.45 -7.44
N HIS A 149 10.23 5.22 -6.84
CA HIS A 149 11.50 5.78 -7.30
C HIS A 149 12.00 5.13 -8.60
N LEU A 150 11.97 3.80 -8.67
CA LEU A 150 12.64 3.05 -9.74
C LEU A 150 11.73 2.79 -10.95
N LEU A 151 10.41 2.61 -10.75
CA LEU A 151 9.44 2.32 -11.81
C LEU A 151 8.64 3.54 -12.25
N PHE A 152 8.43 4.51 -11.35
CA PHE A 152 7.57 5.68 -11.57
C PHE A 152 8.31 7.00 -11.34
N GLY A 153 9.64 6.99 -11.45
CA GLY A 153 10.49 8.16 -11.20
C GLY A 153 10.29 9.33 -12.18
N GLU A 154 9.50 9.14 -13.25
CA GLU A 154 9.09 10.22 -14.14
C GLU A 154 8.00 11.13 -13.54
N TYR A 155 7.29 10.66 -12.50
CA TYR A 155 6.30 11.47 -11.79
C TYR A 155 6.94 12.21 -10.63
N ASP A 156 6.61 13.50 -10.48
CA ASP A 156 7.08 14.32 -9.36
C ASP A 156 6.49 13.81 -8.03
N PHE A 157 5.25 13.32 -8.06
CA PHE A 157 4.55 12.76 -6.91
C PHE A 157 3.92 11.40 -7.24
N CYS A 158 3.98 10.46 -6.29
CA CYS A 158 3.19 9.22 -6.32
C CYS A 158 2.24 9.24 -5.13
N LEU A 159 0.94 9.44 -5.40
CA LEU A 159 -0.13 9.46 -4.40
C LEU A 159 -0.83 8.10 -4.36
N ASN A 160 -0.99 7.55 -3.18
CA ASN A 160 -1.80 6.36 -2.94
C ASN A 160 -3.05 6.75 -2.15
N LEU A 161 -4.22 6.42 -2.68
CA LEU A 161 -5.54 6.61 -2.07
C LEU A 161 -6.06 5.28 -1.53
N GLY A 162 -5.46 4.79 -0.46
CA GLY A 162 -5.91 3.64 0.34
C GLY A 162 -7.00 4.04 1.34
N GLY A 163 -7.08 3.39 2.48
CA GLY A 163 -7.85 3.88 3.63
C GLY A 163 -7.34 5.23 4.10
N ILE A 164 -6.02 5.38 4.10
CA ILE A 164 -5.22 6.57 4.34
C ILE A 164 -4.63 7.04 3.01
N SER A 165 -4.55 8.34 2.78
CA SER A 165 -3.82 8.93 1.67
C SER A 165 -2.36 9.15 2.07
N ASN A 166 -1.45 8.60 1.27
CA ASN A 166 -0.02 8.81 1.43
C ASN A 166 0.63 9.20 0.11
N VAL A 167 1.71 9.93 0.20
CA VAL A 167 2.44 10.44 -0.96
C VAL A 167 3.93 10.19 -0.81
N SER A 168 4.59 9.88 -1.93
CA SER A 168 6.03 9.86 -2.02
C SER A 168 6.52 10.78 -3.14
N PHE A 169 7.64 11.46 -2.91
CA PHE A 169 8.24 12.46 -3.79
C PHE A 169 9.73 12.61 -3.49
N VAL A 170 10.45 13.37 -4.32
CA VAL A 170 11.88 13.61 -4.14
C VAL A 170 12.12 15.05 -3.67
N VAL A 171 12.91 15.19 -2.60
CA VAL A 171 13.42 16.49 -2.10
C VAL A 171 14.93 16.36 -1.92
N ASP A 172 15.68 17.30 -2.48
CA ASP A 172 17.16 17.34 -2.39
C ASP A 172 17.82 16.00 -2.75
N GLY A 173 17.30 15.33 -3.79
CA GLY A 173 17.79 14.05 -4.29
C GLY A 173 17.36 12.83 -3.47
N ASN A 174 16.68 13.01 -2.34
CA ASN A 174 16.22 11.93 -1.47
C ASN A 174 14.73 11.66 -1.65
N ARG A 175 14.35 10.39 -1.78
CA ARG A 175 12.92 9.99 -1.73
C ARG A 175 12.39 10.17 -0.32
N LYS A 176 11.24 10.81 -0.22
CA LYS A 176 10.47 11.01 1.01
C LYS A 176 9.10 10.39 0.84
N ALA A 177 8.49 9.98 1.95
CA ALA A 177 7.12 9.55 2.00
C ALA A 177 6.46 10.02 3.30
N LEU A 178 5.16 10.29 3.24
CA LEU A 178 4.37 10.70 4.41
C LEU A 178 2.89 10.37 4.22
N ASP A 179 2.20 10.18 5.32
CA ASP A 179 0.76 10.09 5.34
C ASP A 179 0.17 11.51 5.38
N ILE A 180 -0.75 11.79 4.47
CA ILE A 180 -1.42 13.10 4.40
C ILE A 180 -2.59 13.14 5.38
N GLY A 181 -3.41 12.09 5.39
CA GLY A 181 -4.59 11.95 6.23
C GLY A 181 -5.52 10.85 5.70
N MET A 182 -6.77 10.86 6.12
CA MET A 182 -7.75 9.86 5.69
C MET A 182 -8.05 9.97 4.19
N ALA A 183 -8.43 8.83 3.58
CA ALA A 183 -8.96 8.76 2.22
C ALA A 183 -10.25 7.93 2.20
N ASN A 184 -10.19 6.61 1.90
CA ASN A 184 -11.40 5.81 1.81
C ASN A 184 -11.94 5.36 3.18
N MET A 185 -11.13 5.36 4.23
CA MET A 185 -11.54 4.84 5.54
C MET A 185 -12.81 5.50 6.08
N PRO A 186 -12.94 6.84 6.17
CA PRO A 186 -14.17 7.47 6.61
C PRO A 186 -15.32 7.32 5.59
N LEU A 187 -15.02 7.20 4.30
CA LEU A 187 -16.05 6.99 3.28
C LEU A 187 -16.66 5.59 3.43
N ASN A 188 -15.84 4.56 3.58
CA ASN A 188 -16.29 3.20 3.79
C ASN A 188 -17.00 3.02 5.15
N TYR A 189 -16.55 3.72 6.19
CA TYR A 189 -17.26 3.76 7.47
C TYR A 189 -18.70 4.26 7.33
N LEU A 190 -18.92 5.30 6.53
CA LEU A 190 -20.26 5.84 6.27
C LEU A 190 -21.14 4.93 5.42
N THR A 191 -20.55 4.34 4.37
CA THR A 191 -21.31 3.44 3.48
C THR A 191 -21.72 2.14 4.18
N GLN A 192 -20.91 1.62 5.11
CA GLN A 192 -21.25 0.46 5.93
C GLN A 192 -22.49 0.68 6.79
N LYS A 193 -22.78 1.93 7.22
CA LYS A 193 -24.03 2.25 7.96
C LYS A 193 -25.30 2.05 7.13
N ILE A 194 -25.17 2.01 5.82
CA ILE A 194 -26.27 1.77 4.87
C ILE A 194 -26.09 0.44 4.11
N ASN A 195 -25.28 -0.48 4.67
CA ASN A 195 -25.02 -1.81 4.14
C ASN A 195 -24.39 -1.82 2.74
N LEU A 196 -23.56 -0.83 2.42
CA LEU A 196 -22.72 -0.79 1.22
C LEU A 196 -21.26 -0.93 1.64
N GLU A 197 -20.49 -1.66 0.84
CA GLU A 197 -19.05 -1.83 1.07
C GLU A 197 -18.29 -0.52 0.83
N TYR A 198 -18.64 0.19 -0.25
CA TYR A 198 -18.08 1.50 -0.62
C TYR A 198 -19.07 2.28 -1.51
N ASP A 199 -18.79 3.57 -1.73
CA ASP A 199 -19.54 4.43 -2.66
C ASP A 199 -18.94 4.31 -4.07
N GLU A 200 -19.54 3.47 -4.90
CA GLU A 200 -19.04 3.21 -6.25
C GLU A 200 -18.96 4.49 -7.10
N ASN A 201 -17.77 4.81 -7.60
CA ASN A 201 -17.48 6.03 -8.36
C ASN A 201 -17.84 7.35 -7.64
N GLY A 202 -18.11 7.32 -6.33
CA GLY A 202 -18.56 8.48 -5.57
C GLY A 202 -19.96 8.96 -5.96
N GLN A 203 -20.83 8.05 -6.37
CA GLN A 203 -22.18 8.38 -6.84
C GLN A 203 -23.03 9.00 -5.74
N LEU A 204 -22.99 8.45 -4.53
CA LEU A 204 -23.69 9.00 -3.37
C LEU A 204 -23.12 10.35 -2.96
N ALA A 205 -21.79 10.43 -2.84
CA ALA A 205 -21.10 11.67 -2.49
C ALA A 205 -21.44 12.80 -3.48
N ARG A 206 -21.59 12.51 -4.77
CA ARG A 206 -21.90 13.48 -5.82
C ARG A 206 -23.28 14.09 -5.66
N THR A 207 -24.23 13.41 -5.00
CA THR A 207 -25.59 13.92 -4.74
C THR A 207 -25.70 14.76 -3.47
N GLY A 208 -24.66 14.72 -2.62
CA GLY A 208 -24.66 15.44 -1.36
C GLY A 208 -24.26 16.90 -1.49
N ASN A 209 -24.41 17.62 -0.39
CA ASN A 209 -24.05 19.02 -0.25
C ASN A 209 -22.92 19.16 0.78
N LEU A 210 -22.12 20.21 0.64
CA LEU A 210 -21.05 20.51 1.58
C LEU A 210 -21.64 21.00 2.92
N ILE A 211 -21.13 20.46 4.01
CA ILE A 211 -21.43 20.89 5.39
C ILE A 211 -20.24 21.73 5.88
N PRO A 212 -20.34 23.09 5.85
CA PRO A 212 -19.18 23.95 6.13
C PRO A 212 -18.60 23.76 7.53
N GLU A 213 -19.47 23.57 8.54
CA GLU A 213 -19.09 23.40 9.93
C GLU A 213 -18.28 22.12 10.14
N LEU A 214 -18.73 20.99 9.57
CA LEU A 214 -18.01 19.71 9.63
C LEU A 214 -16.67 19.81 8.92
N LYS A 215 -16.66 20.39 7.72
CA LYS A 215 -15.42 20.56 6.95
C LYS A 215 -14.40 21.40 7.73
N THR A 216 -14.87 22.50 8.37
CA THR A 216 -14.01 23.36 9.20
C THR A 216 -13.47 22.59 10.41
N ALA A 217 -14.30 21.79 11.09
CA ALA A 217 -13.86 20.98 12.21
C ALA A 217 -12.80 19.96 11.81
N LEU A 218 -13.01 19.24 10.70
CA LEU A 218 -12.05 18.27 10.13
C LEU A 218 -10.73 18.94 9.75
N ASN A 219 -10.78 20.11 9.09
CA ASN A 219 -9.58 20.84 8.69
C ASN A 219 -8.76 21.35 9.89
N ASN A 220 -9.37 21.53 11.06
CA ASN A 220 -8.72 22.01 12.27
C ASN A 220 -8.11 20.89 13.14
N LEU A 221 -8.22 19.61 12.75
CA LEU A 221 -7.60 18.52 13.50
C LEU A 221 -6.09 18.73 13.62
N GLU A 222 -5.55 18.48 14.82
CA GLU A 222 -4.14 18.73 15.14
C GLU A 222 -3.17 17.97 14.24
N TYR A 223 -3.56 16.77 13.79
CA TYR A 223 -2.74 15.97 12.88
C TYR A 223 -2.27 16.74 11.64
N TYR A 224 -3.13 17.58 11.05
CA TYR A 224 -2.80 18.34 9.85
C TYR A 224 -1.79 19.47 10.07
N LYS A 225 -1.58 19.86 11.35
CA LYS A 225 -0.60 20.87 11.76
C LYS A 225 0.76 20.28 12.13
N LEU A 226 0.87 18.95 12.25
CA LEU A 226 2.11 18.31 12.64
C LEU A 226 3.20 18.50 11.59
N PRO A 227 4.46 18.70 12.03
CA PRO A 227 5.62 18.74 11.13
C PRO A 227 5.90 17.36 10.52
N HIS A 228 6.66 17.35 9.43
CA HIS A 228 7.16 16.12 8.82
C HIS A 228 8.42 15.60 9.52
N PRO A 229 8.64 14.26 9.56
CA PRO A 229 7.75 13.19 9.06
C PRO A 229 6.54 12.97 9.97
N LYS A 230 5.40 12.62 9.39
CA LYS A 230 4.18 12.27 10.13
C LYS A 230 3.53 11.02 9.54
N SER A 231 2.93 10.21 10.40
CA SER A 231 2.19 9.01 10.05
C SER A 231 0.89 8.94 10.85
N THR A 232 -0.10 8.23 10.35
CA THR A 232 -1.39 8.07 11.00
C THR A 232 -1.93 6.64 10.80
N GLY A 233 -2.94 6.27 11.61
CA GLY A 233 -3.51 4.95 11.62
C GLY A 233 -5.01 4.91 11.92
N TYR A 234 -5.53 3.72 12.05
CA TYR A 234 -6.93 3.46 12.38
C TYR A 234 -7.34 4.04 13.74
N GLU A 235 -6.40 4.06 14.68
CA GLU A 235 -6.60 4.62 16.04
C GLU A 235 -6.94 6.10 15.98
N TRP A 236 -6.19 6.88 15.21
CA TRP A 236 -6.47 8.31 15.02
C TRP A 236 -7.82 8.53 14.34
N PHE A 237 -8.17 7.71 13.35
CA PHE A 237 -9.48 7.78 12.71
C PHE A 237 -10.60 7.61 13.73
N LEU A 238 -10.52 6.60 14.61
CA LEU A 238 -11.53 6.35 15.65
C LEU A 238 -11.60 7.45 16.71
N GLN A 239 -10.45 7.98 17.11
CA GLN A 239 -10.38 8.94 18.22
C GLN A 239 -10.75 10.36 17.81
N ASP A 240 -10.33 10.79 16.63
CA ASP A 240 -10.41 12.20 16.23
C ASP A 240 -11.40 12.47 15.10
N VAL A 241 -11.55 11.54 14.14
CA VAL A 241 -12.39 11.77 12.95
C VAL A 241 -13.82 11.27 13.18
N VAL A 242 -13.99 10.04 13.69
CA VAL A 242 -15.31 9.45 13.93
C VAL A 242 -16.20 10.32 14.83
N PRO A 243 -15.73 10.88 15.95
CA PRO A 243 -16.58 11.74 16.80
C PRO A 243 -17.12 12.97 16.09
N LEU A 244 -16.37 13.55 15.15
CA LEU A 244 -16.84 14.68 14.34
C LEU A 244 -17.95 14.26 13.36
N ILE A 245 -17.79 13.08 12.76
CA ILE A 245 -18.78 12.51 11.84
C ILE A 245 -20.07 12.16 12.61
N GLU A 246 -19.94 11.48 13.75
CA GLU A 246 -21.11 11.02 14.55
C GLU A 246 -21.89 12.19 15.18
N LYS A 247 -21.25 13.32 15.42
CA LYS A 247 -21.91 14.52 15.93
C LYS A 247 -22.81 15.19 14.89
N SER A 248 -22.62 14.87 13.61
CA SER A 248 -23.40 15.47 12.52
C SER A 248 -24.67 14.67 12.27
N GLU A 249 -25.82 15.36 12.26
CA GLU A 249 -27.14 14.77 11.90
C GLU A 249 -27.42 14.80 10.39
N ALA A 250 -26.41 15.13 9.57
CA ALA A 250 -26.56 15.25 8.13
C ALA A 250 -26.76 13.88 7.44
N SER A 251 -27.25 13.92 6.22
CA SER A 251 -27.43 12.72 5.41
C SER A 251 -26.10 12.07 5.04
N ILE A 252 -26.09 10.75 4.81
CA ILE A 252 -24.90 10.03 4.36
C ILE A 252 -24.31 10.65 3.07
N PRO A 253 -25.08 11.03 2.05
CA PRO A 253 -24.54 11.72 0.89
C PRO A 253 -23.83 13.03 1.22
N ASP A 254 -24.38 13.86 2.11
CA ASP A 254 -23.76 15.15 2.52
C ASP A 254 -22.47 14.91 3.30
N LEU A 255 -22.43 13.90 4.17
CA LEU A 255 -21.23 13.49 4.89
C LEU A 255 -20.14 13.01 3.93
N LEU A 256 -20.46 12.11 2.99
CA LEU A 256 -19.55 11.61 1.97
C LEU A 256 -19.00 12.73 1.10
N HIS A 257 -19.86 13.66 0.67
CA HIS A 257 -19.48 14.84 -0.11
C HIS A 257 -18.47 15.70 0.67
N THR A 258 -18.81 16.03 1.90
CA THR A 258 -17.99 16.91 2.76
C THR A 258 -16.63 16.31 3.06
N ILE A 259 -16.59 15.02 3.40
CA ILE A 259 -15.32 14.32 3.71
C ILE A 259 -14.46 14.20 2.46
N THR A 260 -15.06 13.91 1.29
CA THR A 260 -14.30 13.89 0.03
C THR A 260 -13.65 15.25 -0.26
N HIS A 261 -14.40 16.35 -0.09
CA HIS A 261 -13.88 17.70 -0.26
C HIS A 261 -12.78 18.05 0.74
N HIS A 262 -12.94 17.64 2.02
CA HIS A 262 -11.93 17.79 3.05
C HIS A 262 -10.64 17.03 2.69
N ASN A 263 -10.75 15.74 2.37
CA ASN A 263 -9.60 14.89 2.03
C ASN A 263 -8.83 15.46 0.82
N CYS A 264 -9.54 15.84 -0.23
CA CYS A 264 -8.93 16.45 -1.41
C CYS A 264 -8.25 17.79 -1.11
N GLU A 265 -8.80 18.58 -0.22
CA GLU A 265 -8.20 19.85 0.23
C GLU A 265 -6.91 19.61 1.02
N GLN A 266 -6.90 18.65 1.95
CA GLN A 266 -5.69 18.30 2.71
C GLN A 266 -4.59 17.76 1.79
N ILE A 267 -4.95 16.93 0.82
CA ILE A 267 -3.99 16.45 -0.18
C ILE A 267 -3.40 17.63 -0.96
N ALA A 268 -4.24 18.54 -1.45
CA ALA A 268 -3.77 19.70 -2.22
C ALA A 268 -2.86 20.61 -1.39
N LEU A 269 -3.23 20.92 -0.15
CA LEU A 269 -2.43 21.73 0.76
C LEU A 269 -1.07 21.09 1.07
N GLU A 270 -1.04 19.77 1.22
CA GLU A 270 0.20 19.05 1.49
C GLU A 270 1.13 19.06 0.27
N ILE A 271 0.59 18.76 -0.91
CA ILE A 271 1.34 18.78 -2.17
C ILE A 271 1.90 20.16 -2.48
N ASP A 272 1.14 21.22 -2.20
CA ASP A 272 1.55 22.62 -2.45
C ASP A 272 2.82 23.01 -1.69
N LYS A 273 3.09 22.40 -0.56
CA LYS A 273 4.35 22.63 0.21
C LYS A 273 5.61 22.17 -0.53
N PHE A 274 5.47 21.22 -1.47
CA PHE A 274 6.59 20.57 -2.16
C PHE A 274 6.62 20.81 -3.67
N ARG A 275 5.66 21.57 -4.22
CA ARG A 275 5.69 21.93 -5.63
C ARG A 275 6.84 22.89 -5.90
N SER A 276 7.71 22.52 -6.85
CA SER A 276 8.86 23.34 -7.27
C SER A 276 8.78 23.83 -8.70
N LYS A 277 7.82 23.31 -9.49
CA LYS A 277 7.70 23.58 -10.94
C LYS A 277 6.29 24.08 -11.30
N SER A 278 6.20 24.76 -12.43
CA SER A 278 4.90 25.19 -12.99
C SER A 278 4.04 24.06 -13.56
N ASN A 279 4.65 22.92 -13.88
CA ASN A 279 3.97 21.75 -14.46
C ASN A 279 4.45 20.49 -13.76
N ASN A 280 3.83 20.14 -12.64
CA ASN A 280 4.10 18.90 -11.93
C ASN A 280 3.21 17.77 -12.47
N THR A 281 3.68 16.54 -12.28
CA THR A 281 2.94 15.31 -12.59
C THR A 281 2.76 14.47 -11.35
N MET A 282 1.59 13.86 -11.20
CA MET A 282 1.27 12.99 -10.08
C MET A 282 0.63 11.70 -10.56
N LEU A 283 1.26 10.58 -10.25
CA LEU A 283 0.65 9.26 -10.39
C LEU A 283 -0.29 9.03 -9.21
N VAL A 284 -1.55 8.65 -9.47
CA VAL A 284 -2.55 8.36 -8.44
C VAL A 284 -2.91 6.88 -8.49
N THR A 285 -2.75 6.18 -7.39
CA THR A 285 -3.02 4.74 -7.23
C THR A 285 -3.84 4.49 -5.96
N GLY A 286 -4.09 3.21 -5.63
CA GLY A 286 -4.97 2.81 -4.53
C GLY A 286 -6.44 2.83 -4.92
N GLY A 287 -7.30 2.19 -4.12
CA GLY A 287 -8.72 2.02 -4.41
C GLY A 287 -9.49 3.32 -4.67
N GLY A 288 -9.08 4.41 -4.00
CA GLY A 288 -9.68 5.74 -4.22
C GLY A 288 -9.46 6.31 -5.62
N ALA A 289 -8.49 5.81 -6.39
CA ALA A 289 -8.28 6.19 -7.78
C ALA A 289 -9.42 5.72 -8.71
N PHE A 290 -10.24 4.77 -8.28
CA PHE A 290 -11.47 4.35 -8.98
C PHE A 290 -12.66 5.26 -8.69
N ASN A 291 -12.62 6.05 -7.63
CA ASN A 291 -13.67 6.99 -7.28
C ASN A 291 -13.56 8.27 -8.12
N SER A 292 -14.34 8.36 -9.19
CA SER A 292 -14.29 9.49 -10.12
C SER A 292 -14.64 10.82 -9.45
N PHE A 293 -15.55 10.84 -8.46
CA PHE A 293 -15.87 12.07 -7.73
C PHE A 293 -14.69 12.55 -6.90
N PHE A 294 -13.96 11.64 -6.24
CA PHE A 294 -12.75 11.97 -5.50
C PHE A 294 -11.68 12.54 -6.44
N VAL A 295 -11.43 11.85 -7.57
CA VAL A 295 -10.40 12.26 -8.55
C VAL A 295 -10.74 13.61 -9.18
N ASP A 296 -12.00 13.85 -9.58
CA ASP A 296 -12.46 15.13 -10.15
C ASP A 296 -12.30 16.27 -9.12
N THR A 297 -12.71 16.02 -7.86
CA THR A 297 -12.59 16.99 -6.77
C THR A 297 -11.12 17.31 -6.48
N LEU A 298 -10.28 16.28 -6.41
CA LEU A 298 -8.83 16.46 -6.20
C LEU A 298 -8.20 17.28 -7.33
N LYS A 299 -8.54 16.97 -8.60
CA LYS A 299 -8.07 17.72 -9.75
C LYS A 299 -8.45 19.21 -9.69
N GLN A 300 -9.67 19.51 -9.27
CA GLN A 300 -10.13 20.90 -9.08
C GLN A 300 -9.30 21.61 -7.99
N LYS A 301 -9.03 20.94 -6.86
CA LYS A 301 -8.24 21.52 -5.75
C LYS A 301 -6.78 21.75 -6.13
N LEU A 302 -6.18 20.85 -6.89
CA LEU A 302 -4.78 20.96 -7.33
C LEU A 302 -4.58 22.00 -8.44
N GLY A 303 -5.63 22.33 -9.19
CA GLY A 303 -5.58 23.30 -10.27
C GLY A 303 -4.79 22.82 -11.50
N ASN A 304 -4.55 23.71 -12.45
CA ASN A 304 -3.96 23.39 -13.75
C ASN A 304 -2.42 23.20 -13.72
N SER A 305 -1.75 23.54 -12.63
CA SER A 305 -0.29 23.45 -12.49
C SER A 305 0.19 22.04 -12.12
N LEU A 306 -0.73 21.08 -11.94
CA LEU A 306 -0.41 19.69 -11.67
C LEU A 306 -1.30 18.77 -12.51
N THR A 307 -0.67 17.85 -13.23
CA THR A 307 -1.36 16.87 -14.07
C THR A 307 -1.47 15.54 -13.35
N LEU A 308 -2.72 15.10 -13.09
CA LEU A 308 -2.98 13.77 -12.56
C LEU A 308 -2.88 12.71 -13.65
N LYS A 309 -2.22 11.61 -13.34
CA LYS A 309 -2.13 10.40 -14.15
C LYS A 309 -2.76 9.24 -13.37
N ILE A 310 -3.88 8.75 -13.87
CA ILE A 310 -4.54 7.55 -13.38
C ILE A 310 -4.07 6.41 -14.28
N PRO A 311 -3.34 5.43 -13.77
CA PRO A 311 -2.83 4.31 -14.59
C PRO A 311 -3.94 3.30 -14.90
N SER A 312 -3.56 2.17 -15.52
CA SER A 312 -4.49 1.07 -15.79
C SER A 312 -5.07 0.51 -14.49
N LYS A 313 -6.28 -0.06 -14.57
CA LYS A 313 -6.92 -0.74 -13.44
C LYS A 313 -6.02 -1.82 -12.84
N THR A 314 -5.34 -2.57 -13.69
CA THR A 314 -4.38 -3.60 -13.27
C THR A 314 -3.26 -3.01 -12.41
N LEU A 315 -2.66 -1.89 -12.84
CA LEU A 315 -1.60 -1.27 -12.07
C LEU A 315 -2.12 -0.69 -10.74
N ILE A 316 -3.32 -0.13 -10.71
CA ILE A 316 -3.92 0.37 -9.46
C ILE A 316 -4.10 -0.78 -8.46
N ALA A 317 -4.67 -1.89 -8.90
CA ALA A 317 -5.00 -3.01 -8.04
C ALA A 317 -3.77 -3.81 -7.57
N PHE A 318 -2.75 -3.97 -8.44
CA PHE A 318 -1.61 -4.86 -8.18
C PHE A 318 -0.27 -4.14 -8.02
N LYS A 319 -0.26 -2.82 -7.80
CA LYS A 319 0.97 -2.05 -7.61
C LYS A 319 1.83 -2.56 -6.48
N GLU A 320 1.23 -2.94 -5.36
CA GLU A 320 1.99 -3.44 -4.21
C GLU A 320 2.65 -4.78 -4.52
N ALA A 321 1.94 -5.73 -5.14
CA ALA A 321 2.52 -7.00 -5.60
C ALA A 321 3.65 -6.78 -6.61
N LEU A 322 3.50 -5.85 -7.55
CA LEU A 322 4.56 -5.43 -8.48
C LEU A 322 5.79 -4.89 -7.73
N VAL A 323 5.58 -4.04 -6.73
CA VAL A 323 6.69 -3.46 -5.96
C VAL A 323 7.42 -4.53 -5.14
N PHE A 324 6.70 -5.49 -4.52
CA PHE A 324 7.36 -6.60 -3.83
C PHE A 324 8.11 -7.52 -4.79
N ALA A 325 7.60 -7.74 -6.00
CA ALA A 325 8.35 -8.42 -7.06
C ALA A 325 9.67 -7.70 -7.38
N LEU A 326 9.63 -6.38 -7.57
CA LEU A 326 10.83 -5.55 -7.77
C LEU A 326 11.80 -5.64 -6.59
N MET A 327 11.28 -5.57 -5.36
CA MET A 327 12.12 -5.70 -4.14
C MET A 327 12.84 -7.04 -4.10
N GLY A 328 12.19 -8.11 -4.56
CA GLY A 328 12.80 -9.41 -4.76
C GLY A 328 13.95 -9.37 -5.78
N VAL A 329 13.75 -8.73 -6.93
CA VAL A 329 14.80 -8.54 -7.96
C VAL A 329 15.99 -7.76 -7.39
N LEU A 330 15.75 -6.68 -6.70
CA LEU A 330 16.80 -5.88 -6.08
C LEU A 330 17.56 -6.67 -5.01
N ARG A 331 16.86 -7.51 -4.24
CA ARG A 331 17.48 -8.40 -3.25
C ARG A 331 18.35 -9.46 -3.92
N GLU A 332 17.89 -10.05 -5.00
CA GLU A 332 18.66 -11.01 -5.80
C GLU A 332 19.96 -10.40 -6.34
N GLU A 333 19.90 -9.15 -6.79
CA GLU A 333 21.06 -8.39 -7.25
C GLU A 333 21.91 -7.80 -6.10
N ASN A 334 21.54 -8.04 -4.82
CA ASN A 334 22.16 -7.41 -3.63
C ASN A 334 22.17 -5.88 -3.69
N LYS A 335 21.15 -5.28 -4.30
CA LYS A 335 20.96 -3.83 -4.39
C LYS A 335 20.03 -3.33 -3.30
N THR A 336 20.17 -2.05 -2.97
CA THR A 336 19.25 -1.34 -2.07
C THR A 336 17.79 -1.51 -2.53
N ASN A 337 16.94 -1.99 -1.63
CA ASN A 337 15.49 -2.08 -1.83
C ASN A 337 14.68 -1.39 -0.74
N ILE A 338 15.34 -0.79 0.26
CA ILE A 338 14.72 0.07 1.26
C ILE A 338 15.58 1.32 1.45
N PHE A 339 14.92 2.49 1.42
CA PHE A 339 15.58 3.78 1.65
C PHE A 339 15.43 4.20 3.11
N ALA A 340 16.55 4.46 3.77
CA ALA A 340 16.60 5.03 5.12
C ALA A 340 15.90 6.40 5.20
N SER A 341 15.96 7.17 4.12
CA SER A 341 15.28 8.48 4.02
C SER A 341 13.75 8.39 4.08
N VAL A 342 13.19 7.18 3.91
CA VAL A 342 11.75 6.88 3.95
C VAL A 342 11.36 6.25 5.30
N THR A 343 12.12 5.25 5.75
CA THR A 343 11.77 4.46 6.94
C THR A 343 12.37 4.99 8.24
N GLY A 344 13.35 5.90 8.15
CA GLY A 344 14.09 6.39 9.31
C GLY A 344 15.17 5.44 9.81
N ALA A 345 15.51 4.38 9.08
CA ALA A 345 16.61 3.48 9.41
C ALA A 345 17.96 4.22 9.40
N SER A 346 18.98 3.63 10.05
CA SER A 346 20.33 4.21 10.13
C SER A 346 21.05 4.24 8.78
N GLN A 347 20.63 3.40 7.82
CA GLN A 347 21.20 3.32 6.47
C GLN A 347 20.25 2.63 5.50
N ASP A 348 20.44 2.87 4.21
CA ASP A 348 19.80 2.12 3.14
C ASP A 348 20.15 0.64 3.23
N SER A 349 19.22 -0.23 2.85
CA SER A 349 19.44 -1.66 3.00
C SER A 349 18.93 -2.49 1.81
N SER A 350 19.57 -3.65 1.61
CA SER A 350 19.05 -4.75 0.81
C SER A 350 18.42 -5.76 1.75
N SER A 351 17.10 -5.82 1.80
CA SER A 351 16.31 -6.62 2.72
C SER A 351 15.65 -7.79 1.99
N GLY A 352 15.27 -8.82 2.75
CA GLY A 352 14.66 -10.05 2.27
C GLY A 352 15.52 -11.27 2.57
N LYS A 353 14.88 -12.34 3.06
CA LYS A 353 15.48 -13.67 3.22
C LYS A 353 15.21 -14.50 1.97
N VAL A 354 16.20 -15.29 1.57
CA VAL A 354 16.13 -16.17 0.40
C VAL A 354 15.97 -17.60 0.86
N PHE A 355 14.98 -18.30 0.34
CA PHE A 355 14.70 -19.70 0.61
C PHE A 355 14.71 -20.48 -0.72
N LEU A 356 15.43 -21.58 -0.74
CA LEU A 356 15.46 -22.51 -1.88
C LEU A 356 14.48 -23.64 -1.63
N SER A 357 13.81 -24.11 -2.68
CA SER A 357 13.00 -25.32 -2.58
C SER A 357 13.93 -26.51 -2.30
N GLU A 358 13.61 -27.23 -1.22
CA GLU A 358 14.25 -28.52 -0.91
C GLU A 358 13.37 -29.60 -1.55
N SER A 359 13.93 -30.28 -2.54
CA SER A 359 13.30 -31.39 -3.26
C SER A 359 13.15 -32.65 -2.40
#